data_0ca77e3b3d645d915df7f82cca268fc1
#
_entry.id   0ca77e3b3d645d915df7f82cca268fc1
#
_cell.length_a   1.000
_cell.length_b   1.000
_cell.length_c   1.000
_cell.angle_alpha   90.00
_cell.angle_beta   90.00
_cell.angle_gamma   90.00
#
_symmetry.space_group_name_H-M   'P 1'
#
loop_
_entity.id
_entity.type
_entity.pdbx_description
1 polymer ?
#
loop_
_entity_poly.entity_id
_entity_poly.type
_entity_poly.pdbx_seq_one_letter_code
_entity_poly.pdbx_strand_id
1 'polypeptide(L)' 'LIFRIVLIVFALTTTVQAQKLVDPSKVAPEYREAAEKRRAEQLRQQSCAKKADAEKVLPRDRAAFLNRCLENEAAKQ' A
#
# COMPACT_ATOMS: atom_id res chain seq x y z
N LEU A 1 -33.50 18.14 19.73
CA LEU A 1 -32.17 18.63 20.10
C LEU A 1 -31.12 17.54 20.08
N ILE A 2 -31.49 16.31 20.44
CA ILE A 2 -30.57 15.16 20.43
C ILE A 2 -30.30 14.70 19.00
N PHE A 3 -31.23 14.88 18.08
CA PHE A 3 -31.10 14.49 16.68
C PHE A 3 -30.05 15.28 15.89
N ARG A 4 -29.72 16.50 16.33
CA ARG A 4 -28.71 17.32 15.67
C ARG A 4 -27.28 16.87 15.99
N ILE A 5 -27.08 16.23 17.13
CA ILE A 5 -25.77 15.75 17.55
C ILE A 5 -25.40 14.46 16.81
N VAL A 6 -26.39 13.63 16.48
CA VAL A 6 -26.18 12.37 15.79
C VAL A 6 -25.76 12.57 14.33
N LEU A 7 -26.19 13.67 13.71
CA LEU A 7 -25.84 13.98 12.32
C LEU A 7 -24.40 14.40 12.11
N ILE A 8 -23.72 14.86 13.16
CA ILE A 8 -22.34 15.35 13.07
C ILE A 8 -21.33 14.19 13.08
N VAL A 9 -21.74 13.02 13.62
CA VAL A 9 -20.83 11.87 13.74
C VAL A 9 -20.61 11.14 12.42
N PHE A 10 -21.45 11.37 11.41
CA PHE A 10 -21.35 10.71 10.12
C PHE A 10 -20.42 11.40 9.12
N ALA A 11 -19.81 12.54 9.47
CA ALA A 11 -18.96 13.28 8.56
C ALA A 11 -17.51 12.78 8.53
N LEU A 12 -17.16 11.74 9.29
CA LEU A 12 -15.81 11.15 9.31
C LEU A 12 -15.75 9.92 8.39
N THR A 13 -16.14 10.09 7.13
CA THR A 13 -15.84 9.11 6.12
C THR A 13 -14.38 9.27 5.71
N THR A 14 -13.51 8.44 6.24
CA THR A 14 -12.15 8.34 5.76
C THR A 14 -12.18 7.72 4.37
N THR A 15 -11.98 8.53 3.36
CA THR A 15 -11.76 8.03 2.01
C THR A 15 -10.35 7.44 1.96
N VAL A 16 -10.27 6.11 1.89
CA VAL A 16 -9.01 5.44 1.62
C VAL A 16 -8.71 5.63 0.13
N GLN A 17 -7.84 6.58 -0.18
CA GLN A 17 -7.38 6.75 -1.54
C GLN A 17 -6.32 5.71 -1.85
N ALA A 18 -6.50 4.99 -2.95
CA ALA A 18 -5.47 4.09 -3.46
C ALA A 18 -4.20 4.90 -3.74
N GLN A 19 -3.07 4.49 -3.17
CA GLN A 19 -1.81 5.15 -3.41
C GLN A 19 -1.40 4.98 -4.86
N LYS A 20 -1.15 6.09 -5.54
CA LYS A 20 -0.63 6.06 -6.89
C LYS A 20 0.85 5.67 -6.87
N LEU A 21 1.28 4.92 -7.88
CA LEU A 21 2.70 4.61 -8.06
C LEU A 21 3.50 5.89 -8.28
N VAL A 22 4.67 5.93 -7.67
CA VAL A 22 5.61 7.03 -7.88
C VAL A 22 6.11 6.97 -9.32
N ASP A 23 6.06 8.11 -10.03
CA ASP A 23 6.56 8.23 -11.39
C ASP A 23 7.92 8.92 -11.38
N PRO A 24 9.03 8.21 -11.66
CA PRO A 24 10.37 8.80 -11.66
C PRO A 24 10.54 9.91 -12.69
N SER A 25 9.78 9.89 -13.79
CA SER A 25 9.87 10.90 -14.84
C SER A 25 9.32 12.26 -14.41
N LYS A 26 8.49 12.31 -13.39
CA LYS A 26 7.83 13.53 -12.91
C LYS A 26 8.57 14.22 -11.78
N VAL A 27 9.66 13.63 -11.28
CA VAL A 27 10.46 14.22 -10.21
C VAL A 27 11.72 14.87 -10.79
N ALA A 28 12.33 15.77 -10.00
CA ALA A 28 13.59 16.39 -10.39
C ALA A 28 14.68 15.32 -10.58
N PRO A 29 15.65 15.53 -11.51
CA PRO A 29 16.67 14.53 -11.81
C PRO A 29 17.45 14.03 -10.59
N GLU A 30 17.70 14.90 -9.62
CA GLU A 30 18.41 14.57 -8.39
C GLU A 30 17.64 13.60 -7.47
N TYR A 31 16.31 13.51 -7.63
CA TYR A 31 15.46 12.61 -6.85
C TYR A 31 15.00 11.38 -7.63
N ARG A 32 15.40 11.28 -8.89
CA ARG A 32 14.93 10.21 -9.79
C ARG A 32 15.33 8.82 -9.28
N GLU A 33 16.55 8.67 -8.80
CA GLU A 33 17.02 7.39 -8.28
C GLU A 33 16.20 6.93 -7.06
N ALA A 34 15.93 7.85 -6.14
CA ALA A 34 15.09 7.54 -4.96
C ALA A 34 13.67 7.20 -5.39
N ALA A 35 13.13 7.90 -6.39
CA ALA A 35 11.80 7.63 -6.91
C ALA A 35 11.71 6.26 -7.58
N GLU A 36 12.74 5.85 -8.31
CA GLU A 36 12.81 4.52 -8.92
C GLU A 36 12.81 3.41 -7.86
N LYS A 37 13.58 3.60 -6.78
CA LYS A 37 13.59 2.65 -5.67
C LYS A 37 12.23 2.53 -5.00
N ARG A 38 11.55 3.66 -4.77
CA ARG A 38 10.21 3.67 -4.19
C ARG A 38 9.20 2.97 -5.09
N ARG A 39 9.27 3.21 -6.39
CA ARG A 39 8.39 2.55 -7.35
C ARG A 39 8.59 1.03 -7.33
N ALA A 40 9.83 0.58 -7.34
CA ALA A 40 10.15 -0.85 -7.28
C ALA A 40 9.61 -1.50 -6.02
N GLU A 41 9.75 -0.82 -4.88
CA GLU A 41 9.21 -1.29 -3.61
C GLU A 41 7.68 -1.36 -3.62
N GLN A 42 7.02 -0.33 -4.14
CA GLN A 42 5.56 -0.32 -4.28
C GLN A 42 5.06 -1.47 -5.14
N LEU A 43 5.75 -1.76 -6.25
CA LEU A 43 5.40 -2.88 -7.13
C LEU A 43 5.56 -4.23 -6.42
N ARG A 44 6.63 -4.40 -5.62
CA ARG A 44 6.81 -5.60 -4.82
C ARG A 44 5.69 -5.77 -3.80
N GLN A 45 5.32 -4.70 -3.10
CA GLN A 45 4.22 -4.72 -2.14
C GLN A 45 2.89 -5.10 -2.79
N GLN A 46 2.60 -4.55 -3.97
CA GLN A 46 1.40 -4.90 -4.71
C GLN A 46 1.41 -6.36 -5.14
N SER A 47 2.53 -6.86 -5.63
CA SER A 47 2.68 -8.26 -6.04
C SER A 47 2.43 -9.19 -4.85
N CYS A 48 3.04 -8.92 -3.70
CA CYS A 48 2.85 -9.73 -2.50
C CYS A 48 1.42 -9.67 -1.98
N ALA A 49 0.76 -8.50 -2.04
CA ALA A 49 -0.62 -8.36 -1.65
C ALA A 49 -1.55 -9.20 -2.56
N LYS A 50 -1.30 -9.18 -3.86
CA LYS A 50 -2.06 -10.02 -4.81
C LYS A 50 -1.87 -11.51 -4.54
N LYS A 51 -0.66 -11.94 -4.21
CA LYS A 51 -0.39 -13.33 -3.85
C LYS A 51 -1.14 -13.73 -2.57
N ALA A 52 -1.15 -12.84 -1.56
CA ALA A 52 -1.90 -13.09 -0.34
C ALA A 52 -3.38 -13.27 -0.61
N ASP A 53 -3.96 -12.44 -1.48
CA ASP A 53 -5.37 -12.55 -1.85
C ASP A 53 -5.64 -13.82 -2.65
N ALA A 54 -4.77 -14.18 -3.59
CA ALA A 54 -4.89 -15.38 -4.41
C ALA A 54 -4.81 -16.67 -3.57
N GLU A 55 -3.94 -16.68 -2.56
CA GLU A 55 -3.78 -17.82 -1.67
C GLU A 55 -4.76 -17.80 -0.49
N LYS A 56 -5.64 -16.80 -0.43
CA LYS A 56 -6.65 -16.64 0.62
C LYS A 56 -6.06 -16.69 2.02
N VAL A 57 -4.96 -15.99 2.21
CA VAL A 57 -4.27 -15.90 3.50
C VAL A 57 -5.18 -15.24 4.54
N LEU A 58 -5.28 -15.85 5.72
CA LEU A 58 -6.11 -15.33 6.79
C LEU A 58 -5.55 -13.98 7.28
N PRO A 59 -6.43 -13.06 7.73
CA PRO A 59 -5.99 -11.74 8.20
C PRO A 59 -4.90 -11.80 9.27
N ARG A 60 -4.99 -12.76 10.18
CA ARG A 60 -3.98 -12.95 11.26
C ARG A 60 -2.62 -13.39 10.74
N ASP A 61 -2.58 -14.06 9.58
CA ASP A 61 -1.35 -14.57 8.99
C ASP A 61 -0.80 -13.67 7.89
N ARG A 62 -1.58 -12.66 7.48
CA ARG A 62 -1.26 -11.81 6.36
C ARG A 62 0.05 -11.05 6.54
N ALA A 63 0.29 -10.48 7.72
CA ALA A 63 1.51 -9.71 7.98
C ALA A 63 2.77 -10.59 7.83
N ALA A 64 2.76 -11.79 8.40
CA ALA A 64 3.87 -12.73 8.28
C ALA A 64 4.08 -13.18 6.83
N PHE A 65 2.99 -13.45 6.11
CA PHE A 65 3.05 -13.81 4.71
C PHE A 65 3.65 -12.70 3.85
N LEU A 66 3.19 -11.47 4.03
CA LEU A 66 3.70 -10.33 3.29
C LEU A 66 5.18 -10.08 3.56
N ASN A 67 5.60 -10.18 4.81
CA ASN A 67 7.02 -10.01 5.18
C ASN A 67 7.89 -11.04 4.48
N ARG A 68 7.52 -12.31 4.49
CA ARG A 68 8.27 -13.37 3.80
C ARG A 68 8.28 -13.17 2.30
N CYS A 69 7.16 -12.77 1.72
CA CYS A 69 7.06 -12.49 0.30
C CYS A 69 8.00 -11.34 -0.09
N LEU A 70 8.00 -10.26 0.66
CA LEU A 70 8.85 -9.10 0.41
C LEU A 70 10.33 -9.44 0.54
N GLU A 71 10.71 -10.24 1.53
CA GLU A 71 12.08 -10.73 1.69
C GLU A 71 12.53 -11.55 0.49
N ASN A 72 11.68 -12.45 0.01
CA ASN A 72 11.97 -13.28 -1.15
C ASN A 72 12.09 -12.44 -2.43
N GLU A 73 11.24 -11.46 -2.62
CA GLU A 73 11.31 -10.57 -3.79
C GLU A 73 12.56 -9.68 -3.74
N ALA A 74 12.96 -9.23 -2.56
CA ALA A 74 14.19 -8.46 -2.41
C ALA A 74 15.43 -9.31 -2.70
N ALA A 75 15.43 -10.59 -2.33
CA ALA A 75 16.53 -11.50 -2.55
C ALA A 75 16.75 -11.84 -4.04
N LYS A 76 15.73 -11.66 -4.88
CA LYS A 76 15.80 -11.91 -6.32
C LYS A 76 16.48 -10.79 -7.11
N GLN A 77 16.78 -9.67 -6.46
CA GLN A 77 17.45 -8.54 -7.12
C GLN A 77 18.97 -8.56 -6.86
#